data_6ea7d549bef7653e876fe975c51c15d6
#
_entry.id   6ea7d549bef7653e876fe975c51c15d6
#
_cell.length_a   1.000
_cell.length_b   1.000
_cell.length_c   1.000
_cell.angle_alpha   90.00
_cell.angle_beta   90.00
_cell.angle_gamma   90.00
#
_symmetry.space_group_name_H-M   'P 1'
#
loop_
_entity.id
_entity.type
_entity.pdbx_description
1 polymer ?
#
loop_
_entity_poly.entity_id
_entity_poly.type
_entity_poly.pdbx_seq_one_letter_code
_entity_poly.pdbx_strand_id
1 'polypeptide(L)'
;FAFAWSIQRKINQGKAASEVTGHLLRWLPWLALLGSQLFGLHTITFLIYQPMGWLVLALSVALTFAAGVVAKRFVRRIEQVEPDPGLWLSLMAVALREGVGINRAVAALRQVTGGPLAEVETEVLRAMADGGSVARRLESAAVLKREQALAAKEQQVERLPIKLLLPLGLFLIPQFVLLLVVPVIVSTLQAAQVF
;
A
#
# COMPACT_ATOMS: atom_id res chain seq x y z
N PHE A 1 -17.86 -14.56 3.02
CA PHE A 1 -18.26 -13.16 2.78
C PHE A 1 -17.85 -12.24 3.94
N ALA A 2 -18.00 -12.64 5.21
CA ALA A 2 -17.64 -11.80 6.37
C ALA A 2 -16.15 -11.45 6.45
N PHE A 3 -15.27 -12.36 6.04
CA PHE A 3 -13.80 -12.16 6.05
C PHE A 3 -13.35 -11.04 5.08
N ALA A 4 -13.87 -11.06 3.86
CA ALA A 4 -13.54 -10.02 2.88
C ALA A 4 -14.04 -8.63 3.33
N TRP A 5 -15.19 -8.56 3.99
CA TRP A 5 -15.78 -7.33 4.50
C TRP A 5 -14.98 -6.71 5.66
N SER A 6 -14.48 -7.54 6.58
CA SER A 6 -13.65 -7.06 7.71
C SER A 6 -12.33 -6.49 7.26
N ILE A 7 -11.67 -7.12 6.29
CA ILE A 7 -10.43 -6.63 5.67
C ILE A 7 -10.69 -5.31 4.95
N GLN A 8 -11.74 -5.24 4.12
CA GLN A 8 -12.06 -4.04 3.36
C GLN A 8 -12.33 -2.83 4.27
N ARG A 9 -13.05 -3.05 5.37
CA ARG A 9 -13.34 -1.99 6.36
C ARG A 9 -12.06 -1.46 7.02
N LYS A 10 -11.12 -2.33 7.41
CA LYS A 10 -9.84 -1.93 8.02
C LYS A 10 -8.92 -1.22 7.03
N ILE A 11 -8.85 -1.71 5.79
CA ILE A 11 -8.10 -1.04 4.71
C ILE A 11 -8.67 0.38 4.48
N ASN A 12 -9.98 0.53 4.45
CA ASN A 12 -10.60 1.84 4.25
C ASN A 12 -10.34 2.81 5.41
N GLN A 13 -10.31 2.34 6.66
CA GLN A 13 -9.95 3.15 7.81
C GLN A 13 -8.49 3.61 7.79
N GLY A 14 -7.57 2.72 7.43
CA GLY A 14 -6.14 3.06 7.27
C GLY A 14 -5.88 4.04 6.11
N LYS A 15 -6.65 3.93 5.02
CA LYS A 15 -6.59 4.86 3.88
C LYS A 15 -7.03 6.26 4.24
N ALA A 16 -8.13 6.44 4.97
CA ALA A 16 -8.66 7.76 5.31
C ALA A 16 -7.63 8.61 6.07
N ALA A 17 -6.94 8.04 7.05
CA ALA A 17 -5.88 8.74 7.78
C ALA A 17 -4.67 9.07 6.89
N SER A 18 -4.29 8.17 5.99
CA SER A 18 -3.16 8.36 5.07
C SER A 18 -3.47 9.35 3.95
N GLU A 19 -4.70 9.40 3.46
CA GLU A 19 -5.13 10.32 2.39
C GLU A 19 -5.11 11.77 2.85
N VAL A 20 -5.58 12.06 4.06
CA VAL A 20 -5.58 13.43 4.63
C VAL A 20 -4.13 13.92 4.79
N THR A 21 -3.26 13.11 5.37
CA THR A 21 -1.84 13.45 5.54
C THR A 21 -1.13 13.60 4.18
N GLY A 22 -1.41 12.73 3.22
CA GLY A 22 -0.87 12.80 1.88
C GLY A 22 -1.32 14.04 1.09
N HIS A 23 -2.58 14.48 1.29
CA HIS A 23 -3.10 15.72 0.71
C HIS A 23 -2.40 16.94 1.30
N LEU A 24 -2.29 17.02 2.63
CA LEU A 24 -1.61 18.12 3.32
C LEU A 24 -0.14 18.21 2.87
N LEU A 25 0.59 17.09 2.81
CA LEU A 25 1.97 17.05 2.36
C LEU A 25 2.13 17.48 0.89
N ARG A 26 1.16 17.18 0.03
CA ARG A 26 1.16 17.62 -1.38
C ARG A 26 0.98 19.13 -1.52
N TRP A 27 0.19 19.76 -0.65
CA TRP A 27 -0.06 21.19 -0.67
C TRP A 27 1.02 22.00 0.03
N LEU A 28 1.83 21.37 0.90
CA LEU A 28 2.88 22.02 1.69
C LEU A 28 3.87 22.83 0.83
N PRO A 29 4.41 22.34 -0.30
CA PRO A 29 5.31 23.13 -1.14
C PRO A 29 4.65 24.37 -1.74
N TRP A 30 3.36 24.27 -2.10
CA TRP A 30 2.61 25.39 -2.65
C TRP A 30 2.27 26.44 -1.59
N LEU A 31 1.96 25.99 -0.36
CA LEU A 31 1.80 26.89 0.80
C LEU A 31 3.11 27.57 1.17
N ALA A 32 4.24 26.87 1.11
CA ALA A 32 5.56 27.43 1.34
C ALA A 32 5.90 28.50 0.28
N LEU A 33 5.53 28.26 -0.96
CA LEU A 33 5.72 29.19 -2.08
C LEU A 33 4.88 30.47 -1.90
N LEU A 34 3.61 30.34 -1.47
CA LEU A 34 2.76 31.47 -1.10
C LEU A 34 3.33 32.21 0.10
N GLY A 35 3.78 31.49 1.13
CA GLY A 35 4.40 32.07 2.32
C GLY A 35 5.67 32.85 1.99
N SER A 36 6.50 32.38 1.06
CA SER A 36 7.71 33.08 0.65
C SER A 36 7.44 34.50 0.10
N GLN A 37 6.29 34.67 -0.53
CA GLN A 37 5.87 35.97 -1.04
C GLN A 37 5.54 36.96 0.09
N LEU A 38 4.95 36.48 1.18
CA LEU A 38 4.65 37.31 2.37
C LEU A 38 5.93 37.82 3.07
N PHE A 39 7.03 37.08 2.94
CA PHE A 39 8.34 37.46 3.47
C PHE A 39 9.16 38.35 2.49
N GLY A 40 8.54 38.82 1.41
CA GLY A 40 9.23 39.69 0.44
C GLY A 40 10.27 38.99 -0.45
N LEU A 41 10.29 37.67 -0.43
CA LEU A 41 11.18 36.87 -1.27
C LEU A 41 10.58 36.75 -2.67
N HIS A 42 10.79 37.65 -3.58
CA HIS A 42 10.22 37.71 -4.95
C HIS A 42 10.28 36.38 -5.76
N THR A 43 10.02 35.28 -5.09
CA THR A 43 10.09 33.90 -5.61
C THR A 43 9.14 33.66 -6.78
N ILE A 44 7.93 34.20 -6.69
CA ILE A 44 6.91 34.04 -7.76
C ILE A 44 7.35 34.87 -8.98
N THR A 45 7.89 36.04 -8.79
CA THR A 45 8.41 36.90 -9.88
C THR A 45 9.54 36.19 -10.61
N PHE A 46 10.46 35.56 -9.89
CA PHE A 46 11.53 34.73 -10.46
C PHE A 46 10.97 33.57 -11.30
N LEU A 47 9.98 32.82 -10.77
CA LEU A 47 9.41 31.68 -11.45
C LEU A 47 8.70 32.05 -12.76
N ILE A 48 8.05 33.22 -12.81
CA ILE A 48 7.24 33.63 -13.97
C ILE A 48 8.08 34.34 -15.04
N TYR A 49 8.95 35.25 -14.63
CA TYR A 49 9.67 36.14 -15.55
C TYR A 49 11.01 35.62 -16.03
N GLN A 50 11.60 34.62 -15.36
CA GLN A 50 12.88 34.04 -15.78
C GLN A 50 12.72 32.69 -16.46
N PRO A 51 13.43 32.44 -17.58
CA PRO A 51 13.37 31.15 -18.26
C PRO A 51 13.83 29.98 -17.39
N MET A 52 14.75 30.24 -16.45
CA MET A 52 15.20 29.27 -15.46
C MET A 52 14.09 28.90 -14.46
N GLY A 53 13.18 29.84 -14.15
CA GLY A 53 12.01 29.62 -13.31
C GLY A 53 11.04 28.58 -13.90
N TRP A 54 10.86 28.61 -15.22
CA TRP A 54 10.02 27.63 -15.94
C TRP A 54 10.57 26.20 -15.84
N LEU A 55 11.90 26.04 -15.91
CA LEU A 55 12.54 24.73 -15.71
C LEU A 55 12.32 24.21 -14.29
N VAL A 56 12.49 25.07 -13.28
CA VAL A 56 12.25 24.73 -11.88
C VAL A 56 10.79 24.32 -11.67
N LEU A 57 9.85 25.05 -12.26
CA LEU A 57 8.43 24.77 -12.14
C LEU A 57 8.06 23.45 -12.83
N ALA A 58 8.54 23.21 -14.05
CA ALA A 58 8.32 21.97 -14.78
C ALA A 58 8.89 20.75 -14.02
N LEU A 59 10.10 20.88 -13.48
CA LEU A 59 10.73 19.81 -12.69
C LEU A 59 9.97 19.54 -11.39
N SER A 60 9.48 20.57 -10.70
CA SER A 60 8.65 20.43 -9.49
C SER A 60 7.34 19.73 -9.77
N VAL A 61 6.67 20.06 -10.86
CA VAL A 61 5.45 19.37 -11.29
C VAL A 61 5.75 17.91 -11.62
N ALA A 62 6.82 17.63 -12.36
CA ALA A 62 7.24 16.26 -12.68
C ALA A 62 7.53 15.44 -11.42
N LEU A 63 8.22 16.01 -10.43
CA LEU A 63 8.47 15.38 -9.14
C LEU A 63 7.16 15.05 -8.39
N THR A 64 6.20 15.98 -8.38
CA THR A 64 4.89 15.77 -7.76
C THR A 64 4.14 14.61 -8.42
N PHE A 65 4.16 14.54 -9.75
CA PHE A 65 3.57 13.42 -10.48
C PHE A 65 4.28 12.09 -10.19
N ALA A 66 5.62 12.09 -10.20
CA ALA A 66 6.42 10.90 -9.88
C ALA A 66 6.12 10.38 -8.46
N ALA A 67 6.07 11.26 -7.46
CA ALA A 67 5.69 10.92 -6.09
C ALA A 67 4.30 10.29 -6.03
N GLY A 68 3.31 10.86 -6.75
CA GLY A 68 1.96 10.32 -6.83
C GLY A 68 1.89 8.93 -7.46
N VAL A 69 2.66 8.69 -8.53
CA VAL A 69 2.72 7.37 -9.18
C VAL A 69 3.36 6.33 -8.27
N VAL A 70 4.46 6.68 -7.60
CA VAL A 70 5.14 5.78 -6.66
C VAL A 70 4.22 5.45 -5.49
N ALA A 71 3.57 6.43 -4.88
CA ALA A 71 2.63 6.22 -3.79
C ALA A 71 1.47 5.31 -4.20
N LYS A 72 0.86 5.53 -5.38
CA LYS A 72 -0.21 4.68 -5.91
C LYS A 72 0.25 3.23 -6.16
N ARG A 73 1.49 3.02 -6.65
CA ARG A 73 2.03 1.67 -6.83
C ARG A 73 2.21 0.93 -5.50
N PHE A 74 2.66 1.64 -4.45
CA PHE A 74 2.77 1.05 -3.11
C PHE A 74 1.41 0.65 -2.54
N VAL A 75 0.41 1.52 -2.64
CA VAL A 75 -0.95 1.24 -2.16
C VAL A 75 -1.56 0.05 -2.91
N ARG A 76 -1.46 0.02 -4.25
CA ARG A 76 -2.00 -1.08 -5.07
C ARG A 76 -1.42 -2.45 -4.71
N ARG A 77 -0.14 -2.54 -4.32
CA ARG A 77 0.47 -3.81 -3.88
C ARG A 77 -0.15 -4.35 -2.60
N ILE A 78 -0.64 -3.48 -1.72
CA ILE A 78 -1.28 -3.87 -0.47
C ILE A 78 -2.76 -4.22 -0.69
N GLU A 79 -3.39 -3.61 -1.69
CA GLU A 79 -4.79 -3.85 -2.07
C GLU A 79 -5.02 -5.17 -2.82
N GLN A 80 -3.98 -5.85 -3.26
CA GLN A 80 -4.14 -7.16 -3.90
C GLN A 80 -4.83 -8.10 -2.90
N VAL A 81 -6.11 -8.38 -3.21
CA VAL A 81 -6.91 -9.34 -2.46
C VAL A 81 -6.38 -10.72 -2.80
N GLU A 82 -5.61 -11.30 -1.90
CA GLU A 82 -5.27 -12.72 -2.01
C GLU A 82 -6.53 -13.55 -1.87
N PRO A 83 -6.66 -14.65 -2.65
CA PRO A 83 -7.76 -15.59 -2.47
C PRO A 83 -7.79 -16.06 -1.01
N ASP A 84 -8.99 -16.41 -0.51
CA ASP A 84 -9.18 -16.87 0.87
C ASP A 84 -8.20 -18.02 1.20
N PRO A 85 -7.23 -17.80 2.11
CA PRO A 85 -6.19 -18.80 2.40
C PRO A 85 -6.71 -20.08 3.05
N GLY A 86 -7.94 -20.03 3.59
CA GLY A 86 -8.62 -21.19 4.16
C GLY A 86 -9.62 -21.88 3.22
N LEU A 87 -9.79 -21.38 1.98
CA LEU A 87 -10.85 -21.86 1.08
C LEU A 87 -10.75 -23.36 0.80
N TRP A 88 -9.58 -23.81 0.40
CA TRP A 88 -9.37 -25.21 0.01
C TRP A 88 -9.49 -26.17 1.19
N LEU A 89 -9.04 -25.78 2.37
CA LEU A 89 -9.21 -26.54 3.61
C LEU A 89 -10.70 -26.65 4.00
N SER A 90 -11.45 -25.54 3.87
CA SER A 90 -12.89 -25.53 4.13
C SER A 90 -13.64 -26.41 3.16
N LEU A 91 -13.34 -26.34 1.85
CA LEU A 91 -13.98 -27.18 0.84
C LEU A 91 -13.69 -28.66 1.09
N MET A 92 -12.46 -29.00 1.47
CA MET A 92 -12.08 -30.36 1.85
C MET A 92 -12.84 -30.83 3.09
N ALA A 93 -12.95 -29.99 4.13
CA ALA A 93 -13.70 -30.29 5.34
C ALA A 93 -15.19 -30.58 5.04
N VAL A 94 -15.80 -29.76 4.18
CA VAL A 94 -17.20 -29.95 3.76
C VAL A 94 -17.36 -31.28 3.00
N ALA A 95 -16.47 -31.56 2.02
CA ALA A 95 -16.54 -32.80 1.26
C ALA A 95 -16.45 -34.07 2.15
N LEU A 96 -15.57 -34.03 3.16
CA LEU A 96 -15.41 -35.11 4.12
C LEU A 96 -16.65 -35.26 5.06
N ARG A 97 -17.30 -34.14 5.39
CA ARG A 97 -18.55 -34.13 6.19
C ARG A 97 -19.70 -34.76 5.46
N GLU A 98 -19.79 -34.54 4.15
CA GLU A 98 -20.77 -35.15 3.27
C GLU A 98 -20.45 -36.62 2.94
N GLY A 99 -19.43 -37.20 3.56
CA GLY A 99 -19.05 -38.61 3.38
C GLY A 99 -18.23 -38.91 2.12
N VAL A 100 -17.71 -37.88 1.46
CA VAL A 100 -16.80 -38.08 0.32
C VAL A 100 -15.48 -38.60 0.84
N GLY A 101 -15.03 -39.75 0.33
CA GLY A 101 -13.73 -40.30 0.71
C GLY A 101 -12.56 -39.35 0.37
N ILE A 102 -11.54 -39.32 1.24
CA ILE A 102 -10.39 -38.39 1.16
C ILE A 102 -9.78 -38.35 -0.25
N ASN A 103 -9.51 -39.51 -0.86
CA ASN A 103 -8.89 -39.58 -2.18
C ASN A 103 -9.75 -38.96 -3.28
N ARG A 104 -11.06 -39.11 -3.23
CA ARG A 104 -12.00 -38.49 -4.18
C ARG A 104 -12.09 -37.00 -3.97
N ALA A 105 -12.12 -36.55 -2.74
CA ALA A 105 -12.15 -35.13 -2.41
C ALA A 105 -10.86 -34.42 -2.87
N VAL A 106 -9.69 -35.00 -2.64
CA VAL A 106 -8.41 -34.46 -3.13
C VAL A 106 -8.36 -34.44 -4.65
N ALA A 107 -8.82 -35.51 -5.32
CA ALA A 107 -8.84 -35.56 -6.78
C ALA A 107 -9.76 -34.50 -7.39
N ALA A 108 -10.95 -34.31 -6.82
CA ALA A 108 -11.89 -33.27 -7.25
C ALA A 108 -11.33 -31.86 -7.06
N LEU A 109 -10.69 -31.59 -5.92
CA LEU A 109 -10.04 -30.30 -5.65
C LEU A 109 -8.87 -30.03 -6.61
N ARG A 110 -8.07 -31.04 -6.96
CA ARG A 110 -6.98 -30.90 -7.96
C ARG A 110 -7.52 -30.50 -9.33
N GLN A 111 -8.64 -31.05 -9.77
CA GLN A 111 -9.25 -30.68 -11.04
C GLN A 111 -9.72 -29.22 -11.06
N VAL A 112 -10.23 -28.70 -9.94
CA VAL A 112 -10.72 -27.33 -9.83
C VAL A 112 -9.57 -26.33 -9.70
N THR A 113 -8.53 -26.70 -8.95
CA THR A 113 -7.39 -25.77 -8.66
C THR A 113 -6.38 -25.71 -9.79
N GLY A 114 -6.30 -26.76 -10.62
CA GLY A 114 -5.28 -26.87 -11.69
C GLY A 114 -3.84 -26.94 -11.19
N GLY A 115 -3.62 -27.10 -9.86
CA GLY A 115 -2.31 -27.04 -9.23
C GLY A 115 -2.12 -27.98 -8.03
N PRO A 116 -0.90 -28.03 -7.47
CA PRO A 116 -0.57 -28.87 -6.32
C PRO A 116 -1.32 -28.38 -5.07
N LEU A 117 -2.03 -29.30 -4.41
CA LEU A 117 -2.70 -29.08 -3.12
C LEU A 117 -1.82 -29.57 -1.94
N ALA A 118 -0.51 -29.39 -2.04
CA ALA A 118 0.45 -29.90 -1.07
C ALA A 118 0.12 -29.51 0.37
N GLU A 119 -0.43 -28.32 0.56
CA GLU A 119 -0.84 -27.81 1.85
C GLU A 119 -2.05 -28.53 2.42
N VAL A 120 -3.08 -28.73 1.59
CA VAL A 120 -4.29 -29.49 1.99
C VAL A 120 -3.93 -30.92 2.29
N GLU A 121 -3.10 -31.55 1.46
CA GLU A 121 -2.63 -32.92 1.66
C GLU A 121 -1.84 -33.08 2.96
N THR A 122 -0.97 -32.12 3.26
CA THR A 122 -0.20 -32.13 4.52
C THR A 122 -1.09 -32.02 5.74
N GLU A 123 -2.11 -31.13 5.69
CA GLU A 123 -3.05 -30.97 6.81
C GLU A 123 -3.98 -32.20 6.96
N VAL A 124 -4.37 -32.83 5.85
CA VAL A 124 -5.12 -34.09 5.89
C VAL A 124 -4.30 -35.19 6.57
N LEU A 125 -3.03 -35.35 6.19
CA LEU A 125 -2.14 -36.34 6.79
C LEU A 125 -1.94 -36.10 8.30
N ARG A 126 -1.75 -34.85 8.71
CA ARG A 126 -1.66 -34.47 10.13
C ARG A 126 -2.95 -34.80 10.87
N ALA A 127 -4.09 -34.42 10.31
CA ALA A 127 -5.38 -34.71 10.89
C ALA A 127 -5.69 -36.20 11.05
N MET A 128 -5.20 -37.03 10.12
CA MET A 128 -5.30 -38.50 10.21
C MET A 128 -4.40 -39.06 11.31
N ALA A 129 -3.17 -38.55 11.45
CA ALA A 129 -2.22 -39.02 12.46
C ALA A 129 -2.71 -38.78 13.90
N ASP A 130 -3.47 -37.72 14.10
CA ASP A 130 -3.99 -37.33 15.41
C ASP A 130 -5.26 -38.11 15.88
N GLY A 131 -5.81 -38.97 15.02
CA GLY A 131 -6.89 -39.91 15.38
C GLY A 131 -8.27 -39.30 15.67
N GLY A 132 -8.49 -38.03 15.34
CA GLY A 132 -9.75 -37.33 15.51
C GLY A 132 -10.59 -37.22 14.22
N SER A 133 -11.66 -36.43 14.25
CA SER A 133 -12.42 -36.09 13.06
C SER A 133 -11.59 -35.20 12.12
N VAL A 134 -11.15 -35.77 10.99
CA VAL A 134 -10.35 -35.04 9.96
C VAL A 134 -11.07 -33.77 9.49
N ALA A 135 -12.38 -33.86 9.24
CA ALA A 135 -13.17 -32.70 8.79
C ALA A 135 -13.14 -31.54 9.79
N ARG A 136 -13.30 -31.83 11.09
CA ARG A 136 -13.26 -30.79 12.13
C ARG A 136 -11.89 -30.14 12.24
N ARG A 137 -10.80 -30.90 12.12
CA ARG A 137 -9.45 -30.36 12.15
C ARG A 137 -9.15 -29.47 10.95
N LEU A 138 -9.54 -29.87 9.76
CA LEU A 138 -9.39 -29.04 8.56
C LEU A 138 -10.17 -27.73 8.67
N GLU A 139 -11.38 -27.79 9.26
CA GLU A 139 -12.18 -26.59 9.53
C GLU A 139 -11.46 -25.63 10.49
N SER A 140 -10.91 -26.17 11.60
CA SER A 140 -10.12 -25.39 12.56
C SER A 140 -8.85 -24.81 11.92
N ALA A 141 -8.15 -25.59 11.10
CA ALA A 141 -6.98 -25.13 10.36
C ALA A 141 -7.31 -24.02 9.36
N ALA A 142 -8.48 -24.11 8.69
CA ALA A 142 -8.97 -23.07 7.79
C ALA A 142 -9.25 -21.75 8.52
N VAL A 143 -9.86 -21.82 9.70
CA VAL A 143 -10.11 -20.65 10.56
C VAL A 143 -8.78 -20.02 11.00
N LEU A 144 -7.87 -20.84 11.53
CA LEU A 144 -6.55 -20.35 11.97
C LEU A 144 -5.78 -19.65 10.84
N LYS A 145 -5.80 -20.19 9.63
CA LYS A 145 -5.17 -19.55 8.47
C LYS A 145 -5.79 -18.21 8.11
N ARG A 146 -7.11 -18.10 8.18
CA ARG A 146 -7.79 -16.83 7.98
C ARG A 146 -7.42 -15.80 9.03
N GLU A 147 -7.34 -16.21 10.28
CA GLU A 147 -6.89 -15.33 11.39
C GLU A 147 -5.44 -14.86 11.20
N GLN A 148 -4.54 -15.78 10.84
CA GLN A 148 -3.14 -15.44 10.55
C GLN A 148 -3.00 -14.48 9.37
N ALA A 149 -3.73 -14.73 8.29
CA ALA A 149 -3.75 -13.85 7.13
C ALA A 149 -4.33 -12.47 7.46
N LEU A 150 -5.37 -12.42 8.29
CA LEU A 150 -5.96 -11.18 8.77
C LEU A 150 -4.95 -10.38 9.60
N ALA A 151 -4.31 -11.02 10.57
CA ALA A 151 -3.28 -10.39 11.41
C ALA A 151 -2.10 -9.86 10.57
N ALA A 152 -1.65 -10.64 9.57
CA ALA A 152 -0.58 -10.20 8.66
C ALA A 152 -0.99 -8.98 7.83
N LYS A 153 -2.23 -8.94 7.34
CA LYS A 153 -2.77 -7.75 6.61
C LYS A 153 -2.94 -6.55 7.53
N GLU A 154 -3.39 -6.74 8.77
CA GLU A 154 -3.47 -5.67 9.77
C GLU A 154 -2.10 -5.02 10.01
N GLN A 155 -1.06 -5.82 10.24
CA GLN A 155 0.30 -5.32 10.39
C GLN A 155 0.80 -4.58 9.13
N GLN A 156 0.44 -5.04 7.93
CA GLN A 156 0.79 -4.34 6.70
C GLN A 156 0.10 -2.97 6.60
N VAL A 157 -1.18 -2.89 6.98
CA VAL A 157 -1.96 -1.63 6.99
C VAL A 157 -1.41 -0.67 8.04
N GLU A 158 -1.08 -1.14 9.25
CA GLU A 158 -0.48 -0.30 10.30
C GLU A 158 0.88 0.29 9.90
N ARG A 159 1.67 -0.46 9.15
CA ARG A 159 2.98 0.01 8.63
C ARG A 159 2.88 0.86 7.37
N LEU A 160 1.70 0.96 6.78
CA LEU A 160 1.49 1.70 5.52
C LEU A 160 1.86 3.19 5.63
N PRO A 161 1.46 3.94 6.69
CA PRO A 161 1.83 5.34 6.82
C PRO A 161 3.35 5.54 6.85
N ILE A 162 4.07 4.71 7.60
CA ILE A 162 5.53 4.80 7.72
C ILE A 162 6.21 4.48 6.38
N LYS A 163 5.74 3.45 5.67
CA LYS A 163 6.28 3.09 4.35
C LYS A 163 5.99 4.14 3.28
N LEU A 164 4.92 4.91 3.42
CA LEU A 164 4.61 6.02 2.50
C LEU A 164 5.40 7.29 2.83
N LEU A 165 5.81 7.50 4.09
CA LEU A 165 6.64 8.64 4.47
C LEU A 165 7.99 8.64 3.76
N LEU A 166 8.60 7.48 3.53
CA LEU A 166 9.91 7.38 2.89
C LEU A 166 9.90 7.90 1.44
N PRO A 167 9.04 7.40 0.53
CA PRO A 167 9.00 7.92 -0.83
C PRO A 167 8.49 9.36 -0.88
N LEU A 168 7.50 9.73 -0.04
CA LEU A 168 7.02 11.10 0.03
C LEU A 168 8.13 12.06 0.48
N GLY A 169 8.88 11.74 1.54
CA GLY A 169 10.00 12.55 2.01
C GLY A 169 11.10 12.68 0.97
N LEU A 170 11.43 11.58 0.27
CA LEU A 170 12.45 11.58 -0.77
C LEU A 170 12.12 12.53 -1.94
N PHE A 171 10.84 12.66 -2.29
CA PHE A 171 10.41 13.59 -3.35
C PHE A 171 10.15 15.00 -2.82
N LEU A 172 9.73 15.15 -1.58
CA LEU A 172 9.38 16.44 -0.98
C LEU A 172 10.62 17.29 -0.72
N ILE A 173 11.73 16.70 -0.27
CA ILE A 173 12.99 17.42 -0.02
C ILE A 173 13.54 18.09 -1.30
N PRO A 174 13.75 17.38 -2.42
CA PRO A 174 14.21 18.01 -3.65
C PRO A 174 13.22 19.08 -4.17
N GLN A 175 11.93 18.82 -4.04
CA GLN A 175 10.90 19.77 -4.46
C GLN A 175 10.94 21.06 -3.62
N PHE A 176 11.15 20.96 -2.31
CA PHE A 176 11.31 22.10 -1.43
C PHE A 176 12.57 22.91 -1.79
N VAL A 177 13.69 22.25 -2.03
CA VAL A 177 14.92 22.89 -2.48
C VAL A 177 14.72 23.64 -3.79
N LEU A 178 14.09 23.01 -4.77
CA LEU A 178 13.82 23.62 -6.07
C LEU A 178 12.89 24.83 -6.00
N LEU A 179 11.81 24.75 -5.22
CA LEU A 179 10.78 25.79 -5.17
C LEU A 179 11.12 26.94 -4.23
N LEU A 180 11.91 26.70 -3.19
CA LEU A 180 12.21 27.71 -2.18
C LEU A 180 13.69 28.13 -2.20
N VAL A 181 14.60 27.17 -2.10
CA VAL A 181 16.03 27.47 -1.91
C VAL A 181 16.67 28.04 -3.20
N VAL A 182 16.39 27.44 -4.35
CA VAL A 182 16.94 27.90 -5.63
C VAL A 182 16.51 29.33 -5.97
N PRO A 183 15.23 29.71 -5.93
CA PRO A 183 14.81 31.08 -6.20
C PRO A 183 15.40 32.11 -5.22
N VAL A 184 15.47 31.75 -3.93
CA VAL A 184 16.05 32.62 -2.90
C VAL A 184 17.54 32.90 -3.18
N ILE A 185 18.32 31.87 -3.48
CA ILE A 185 19.75 32.01 -3.80
C ILE A 185 19.92 32.87 -5.05
N VAL A 186 19.16 32.61 -6.11
CA VAL A 186 19.27 33.36 -7.35
C VAL A 186 18.86 34.82 -7.16
N SER A 187 17.79 35.09 -6.44
CA SER A 187 17.33 36.47 -6.18
C SER A 187 18.33 37.26 -5.33
N THR A 188 18.95 36.60 -4.33
CA THR A 188 20.00 37.29 -3.51
C THR A 188 21.28 37.54 -4.30
N LEU A 189 21.68 36.60 -5.18
CA LEU A 189 22.87 36.82 -6.04
C LEU A 189 22.63 37.95 -7.06
N GLN A 190 21.40 38.04 -7.61
CA GLN A 190 21.05 39.13 -8.52
C GLN A 190 21.03 40.48 -7.81
N ALA A 191 20.51 40.53 -6.59
CA ALA A 191 20.54 41.76 -5.77
C ALA A 191 21.97 42.18 -5.42
N ALA A 192 22.87 41.22 -5.23
CA ALA A 192 24.30 41.51 -4.96
C ALA A 192 25.10 41.97 -6.20
N GLN A 193 24.64 41.65 -7.41
CA GLN A 193 25.29 42.09 -8.66
C GLN A 193 24.87 43.51 -9.11
N VAL A 194 23.91 44.12 -8.45
CA VAL A 194 23.42 45.49 -8.74
C VAL A 194 24.21 46.54 -7.96
N PHE A 195 25.16 46.16 -7.13
CA PHE A 195 26.12 47.03 -6.46
C PHE A 195 27.53 46.79 -7.05
#